data_4ed6c9091d2fb80d414fd03a6c2bcce8
#
_entry.id   4ed6c9091d2fb80d414fd03a6c2bcce8
#
_cell.length_a   1.000
_cell.length_b   1.000
_cell.length_c   1.000
_cell.angle_alpha   90.00
_cell.angle_beta   90.00
_cell.angle_gamma   90.00
#
_symmetry.space_group_name_H-M   'P 1'
#
loop_
_entity.id
_entity.type
_entity.pdbx_description
1 polymer ?
#
loop_
_entity_poly.entity_id
_entity_poly.type
_entity_poly.pdbx_seq_one_letter_code
_entity_poly.pdbx_strand_id
1 'polypeptide(L)'
;MGLVQQCARPMVVHNEIIEKELEAVEGTQYVTKESILQRAQEIKGIPLRDVDKTGRLATGKGAIGTVIEESWFGYTPNSESEPDFPEAGVELKVTPYLRGKNGIRAKERLVCNIINYMEEYDKTFQTSAFWHKCNTMLLMSYEHLADKPKGDYRIDEAVLISFPEEDLAIIEHDWETIMEKVRTGRAHELSEGDTLYLAACTKGANASSVRQ
;
A
#
# COMPACT_ATOMS: atom_id res chain seq x y z
N MET A 1 -6.03 0.90 -14.69
CA MET A 1 -4.69 1.44 -14.42
C MET A 1 -4.48 1.60 -12.92
N GLY A 2 -3.26 1.54 -12.39
CA GLY A 2 -2.97 1.75 -10.98
C GLY A 2 -2.24 3.08 -10.76
N LEU A 3 -2.43 3.69 -9.60
CA LEU A 3 -1.62 4.81 -9.14
C LEU A 3 -0.45 4.27 -8.31
N VAL A 4 0.75 4.76 -8.57
CA VAL A 4 1.96 4.42 -7.83
C VAL A 4 2.64 5.69 -7.34
N GLN A 5 3.18 5.63 -6.14
CA GLN A 5 4.02 6.70 -5.62
C GLN A 5 5.43 6.58 -6.21
N GLN A 6 5.91 7.67 -6.80
CA GLN A 6 7.27 7.75 -7.35
C GLN A 6 8.25 8.46 -6.40
N CYS A 7 7.75 9.06 -5.32
CA CYS A 7 8.48 10.02 -4.51
C CYS A 7 9.73 9.44 -3.85
N ALA A 8 10.81 10.24 -3.87
CA ALA A 8 12.04 10.00 -3.13
C ALA A 8 12.02 10.56 -1.70
N ARG A 9 11.00 11.35 -1.32
CA ARG A 9 10.88 11.89 0.04
C ARG A 9 10.21 10.90 0.97
N PRO A 10 10.65 10.81 2.24
CA PRO A 10 9.99 9.98 3.23
C PRO A 10 8.59 10.51 3.52
N MET A 11 7.62 9.61 3.59
CA MET A 11 6.29 9.92 4.15
C MET A 11 6.40 10.23 5.63
N VAL A 12 5.42 10.97 6.16
CA VAL A 12 5.33 11.25 7.61
C VAL A 12 5.06 9.95 8.36
N VAL A 13 5.90 9.64 9.33
CA VAL A 13 5.76 8.46 10.20
C VAL A 13 5.13 8.89 11.52
N HIS A 14 4.04 8.27 11.90
CA HIS A 14 3.25 8.60 13.09
C HIS A 14 3.57 7.70 14.30
N ASN A 15 4.84 7.41 14.56
CA ASN A 15 5.23 6.52 15.67
C ASN A 15 5.24 7.17 17.05
N GLU A 16 5.21 8.49 17.14
CA GLU A 16 5.47 9.20 18.42
C GLU A 16 4.24 9.32 19.36
N ILE A 17 3.06 8.92 18.93
CA ILE A 17 1.82 9.20 19.70
C ILE A 17 1.35 8.01 20.57
N ILE A 18 1.96 6.85 20.47
CA ILE A 18 1.33 5.57 20.89
C ILE A 18 1.84 5.00 22.22
N GLU A 19 2.75 5.67 22.96
CA GLU A 19 3.27 5.12 24.22
C GLU A 19 2.34 5.24 25.45
N LYS A 20 1.15 5.79 25.31
CA LYS A 20 0.21 5.95 26.43
C LYS A 20 -1.15 5.34 26.13
N GLU A 21 -1.44 4.27 26.75
CA GLU A 21 -2.72 3.53 26.86
C GLU A 21 -2.78 2.20 26.11
N LEU A 22 -2.21 1.20 26.75
CA LEU A 22 -2.34 -0.22 26.35
C LEU A 22 -3.10 -0.96 27.44
N GLU A 23 -4.43 -1.09 27.29
CA GLU A 23 -5.20 -2.18 27.91
C GLU A 23 -5.69 -3.12 26.82
N ALA A 24 -5.33 -4.40 26.95
CA ALA A 24 -5.69 -5.45 26.01
C ALA A 24 -7.20 -5.67 26.01
N VAL A 25 -7.84 -5.54 24.86
CA VAL A 25 -9.24 -5.92 24.64
C VAL A 25 -9.27 -7.20 23.80
N GLU A 26 -9.67 -8.30 24.40
CA GLU A 26 -9.93 -9.58 23.70
C GLU A 26 -11.13 -9.42 22.75
N GLY A 27 -10.95 -9.84 21.50
CA GLY A 27 -12.03 -9.91 20.50
C GLY A 27 -12.15 -8.72 19.57
N THR A 28 -11.11 -7.95 19.36
CA THR A 28 -11.13 -6.70 18.60
C THR A 28 -11.03 -6.89 17.11
N GLN A 29 -12.06 -6.50 16.42
CA GLN A 29 -11.99 -5.89 15.11
C GLN A 29 -11.00 -4.71 15.19
N TYR A 30 -10.11 -4.56 14.21
CA TYR A 30 -9.06 -3.50 14.21
C TYR A 30 -9.69 -2.14 13.90
N VAL A 31 -10.30 -1.52 14.90
CA VAL A 31 -11.10 -0.28 14.77
C VAL A 31 -10.30 1.00 15.02
N THR A 32 -9.07 0.89 15.54
CA THR A 32 -8.21 2.05 15.78
C THR A 32 -6.84 1.88 15.13
N LYS A 33 -6.21 3.00 14.78
CA LYS A 33 -4.86 3.03 14.20
C LYS A 33 -3.82 2.39 15.14
N GLU A 34 -3.99 2.58 16.44
CA GLU A 34 -3.13 2.05 17.49
C GLU A 34 -3.20 0.51 17.54
N SER A 35 -4.41 -0.06 17.56
CA SER A 35 -4.59 -1.52 17.58
C SER A 35 -4.03 -2.20 16.35
N ILE A 36 -4.19 -1.57 15.17
CA ILE A 36 -3.62 -2.04 13.90
C ILE A 36 -2.09 -2.02 13.96
N LEU A 37 -1.50 -0.89 14.37
CA LEU A 37 -0.05 -0.76 14.45
C LEU A 37 0.56 -1.73 15.47
N GLN A 38 -0.06 -1.86 16.65
CA GLN A 38 0.38 -2.81 17.66
C GLN A 38 0.41 -4.23 17.09
N ARG A 39 -0.68 -4.67 16.45
CA ARG A 39 -0.73 -5.99 15.82
C ARG A 39 0.34 -6.15 14.73
N ALA A 40 0.56 -5.12 13.93
CA ALA A 40 1.58 -5.13 12.88
C ALA A 40 3.01 -5.21 13.44
N GLN A 41 3.28 -4.63 14.61
CA GLN A 41 4.59 -4.71 15.26
C GLN A 41 4.90 -6.11 15.80
N GLU A 42 3.91 -6.88 16.20
CA GLU A 42 4.08 -8.22 16.76
C GLU A 42 4.64 -9.23 15.75
N ILE A 43 4.43 -9.04 14.44
CA ILE A 43 4.95 -9.96 13.40
C ILE A 43 6.45 -9.77 13.13
N LYS A 44 7.03 -8.65 13.55
CA LYS A 44 8.44 -8.32 13.22
C LYS A 44 9.39 -9.43 13.62
N GLY A 45 10.24 -9.81 12.68
CA GLY A 45 11.23 -10.86 12.87
C GLY A 45 10.71 -12.31 12.84
N ILE A 46 9.39 -12.54 12.73
CA ILE A 46 8.83 -13.89 12.58
C ILE A 46 8.98 -14.34 11.12
N PRO A 47 9.51 -15.54 10.83
CA PRO A 47 9.56 -16.08 9.47
C PRO A 47 8.15 -16.21 8.89
N LEU A 48 7.95 -15.80 7.64
CA LEU A 48 6.62 -15.85 7.02
C LEU A 48 6.06 -17.26 6.89
N ARG A 49 6.90 -18.32 6.85
CA ARG A 49 6.43 -19.71 6.89
C ARG A 49 5.69 -20.06 8.18
N ASP A 50 6.02 -19.39 9.28
CA ASP A 50 5.38 -19.62 10.57
C ASP A 50 4.08 -18.80 10.71
N VAL A 51 3.89 -17.82 9.84
CA VAL A 51 2.68 -16.97 9.71
C VAL A 51 1.67 -17.56 8.73
N ASP A 52 2.14 -18.12 7.61
CA ASP A 52 1.29 -18.62 6.51
C ASP A 52 0.49 -19.85 6.91
N LYS A 53 -0.77 -19.64 7.26
CA LYS A 53 -1.73 -20.69 7.63
C LYS A 53 -2.41 -21.33 6.40
N THR A 54 -2.30 -20.72 5.24
CA THR A 54 -3.08 -21.05 4.05
C THR A 54 -2.24 -21.59 2.89
N GLY A 55 -0.90 -21.59 3.01
CA GLY A 55 0.01 -22.02 1.96
C GLY A 55 0.14 -21.03 0.80
N ARG A 56 -0.29 -19.79 0.98
CA ARG A 56 -0.27 -18.73 -0.06
C ARG A 56 1.12 -18.34 -0.51
N LEU A 57 2.15 -18.51 0.31
CA LEU A 57 3.54 -18.17 -0.07
C LEU A 57 4.02 -18.91 -1.32
N ALA A 58 3.42 -20.05 -1.64
CA ALA A 58 3.70 -20.80 -2.87
C ALA A 58 3.06 -20.18 -4.13
N THR A 59 2.09 -19.27 -4.01
CA THR A 59 1.23 -18.77 -5.08
C THR A 59 1.71 -17.47 -5.74
N GLY A 60 2.81 -17.37 -6.38
CA GLY A 60 3.14 -16.29 -7.31
C GLY A 60 3.36 -14.87 -6.69
N LYS A 61 3.09 -13.83 -7.49
CA LYS A 61 3.26 -12.42 -7.12
C LYS A 61 2.18 -11.99 -6.11
N GLY A 62 2.55 -11.14 -5.15
CA GLY A 62 1.59 -10.63 -4.14
C GLY A 62 1.34 -11.55 -2.95
N ALA A 63 1.85 -12.79 -2.98
CA ALA A 63 1.61 -13.78 -1.94
C ALA A 63 1.92 -13.31 -0.51
N ILE A 64 2.94 -12.48 -0.32
CA ILE A 64 3.32 -11.98 1.00
C ILE A 64 2.23 -11.03 1.54
N GLY A 65 1.74 -10.10 0.71
CA GLY A 65 0.63 -9.22 1.10
C GLY A 65 -0.59 -10.04 1.53
N THR A 66 -1.01 -10.98 0.68
CA THR A 66 -2.16 -11.87 0.98
C THR A 66 -1.97 -12.67 2.27
N VAL A 67 -0.76 -13.18 2.56
CA VAL A 67 -0.48 -13.88 3.82
C VAL A 67 -0.64 -12.95 5.03
N ILE A 68 -0.18 -11.70 4.91
CA ILE A 68 -0.36 -10.71 5.97
C ILE A 68 -1.84 -10.41 6.18
N GLU A 69 -2.61 -10.17 5.13
CA GLU A 69 -4.05 -9.93 5.21
C GLU A 69 -4.80 -11.14 5.82
N GLU A 70 -4.66 -12.32 5.20
CA GLU A 70 -5.43 -13.52 5.58
C GLU A 70 -4.97 -14.15 6.89
N SER A 71 -3.65 -14.41 7.01
CA SER A 71 -3.12 -15.24 8.09
C SER A 71 -2.76 -14.46 9.34
N TRP A 72 -2.34 -13.19 9.19
CA TRP A 72 -1.94 -12.37 10.32
C TRP A 72 -3.08 -11.50 10.85
N PHE A 73 -3.74 -10.74 9.96
CA PHE A 73 -4.86 -9.88 10.36
C PHE A 73 -6.23 -10.59 10.32
N GLY A 74 -6.35 -11.72 9.61
CA GLY A 74 -7.58 -12.50 9.55
C GLY A 74 -8.63 -11.91 8.59
N TYR A 75 -8.22 -11.04 7.65
CA TYR A 75 -9.11 -10.48 6.63
C TYR A 75 -9.14 -11.35 5.38
N THR A 76 -10.29 -11.39 4.72
CA THR A 76 -10.39 -11.95 3.37
C THR A 76 -10.02 -10.85 2.38
N PRO A 77 -8.97 -11.03 1.54
CA PRO A 77 -8.63 -10.07 0.51
C PRO A 77 -9.82 -9.79 -0.40
N ASN A 78 -10.06 -8.52 -0.65
CA ASN A 78 -11.10 -8.05 -1.55
C ASN A 78 -10.55 -7.04 -2.56
N SER A 79 -11.37 -6.60 -3.50
CA SER A 79 -11.04 -5.58 -4.51
C SER A 79 -11.88 -4.32 -4.36
N GLU A 80 -12.43 -4.09 -3.19
CA GLU A 80 -13.28 -2.93 -2.91
C GLU A 80 -12.46 -1.64 -2.87
N SER A 81 -13.15 -0.51 -3.03
CA SER A 81 -12.53 0.81 -3.00
C SER A 81 -12.27 1.33 -1.58
N GLU A 82 -12.80 0.64 -0.56
CA GLU A 82 -12.56 0.94 0.84
C GLU A 82 -11.13 0.54 1.27
N PRO A 83 -10.54 1.22 2.27
CA PRO A 83 -9.29 0.78 2.87
C PRO A 83 -9.43 -0.58 3.55
N ASP A 84 -8.33 -1.32 3.72
CA ASP A 84 -8.33 -2.67 4.30
C ASP A 84 -8.82 -2.68 5.76
N PHE A 85 -8.69 -1.56 6.49
CA PHE A 85 -9.23 -1.34 7.82
C PHE A 85 -10.19 -0.15 7.80
N PRO A 86 -11.43 -0.32 7.33
CA PRO A 86 -12.33 0.80 7.01
C PRO A 86 -12.72 1.63 8.24
N GLU A 87 -12.92 1.00 9.41
CA GLU A 87 -13.27 1.71 10.64
C GLU A 87 -12.16 2.66 11.12
N ALA A 88 -10.90 2.32 10.85
CA ALA A 88 -9.74 3.14 11.19
C ALA A 88 -9.29 4.04 10.04
N GLY A 89 -9.84 3.86 8.83
CA GLY A 89 -9.41 4.56 7.62
C GLY A 89 -7.96 4.27 7.24
N VAL A 90 -7.51 3.01 7.36
CA VAL A 90 -6.11 2.61 7.13
C VAL A 90 -6.03 1.56 6.03
N GLU A 91 -5.21 1.83 5.04
CA GLU A 91 -4.85 0.88 3.97
C GLU A 91 -3.59 0.10 4.33
N LEU A 92 -3.58 -1.21 4.13
CA LEU A 92 -2.39 -2.04 4.29
C LEU A 92 -1.53 -2.04 3.02
N LYS A 93 -0.25 -1.77 3.18
CA LYS A 93 0.75 -1.89 2.11
C LYS A 93 1.93 -2.73 2.57
N VAL A 94 2.19 -3.82 1.86
CA VAL A 94 3.34 -4.69 2.13
C VAL A 94 4.31 -4.57 0.97
N THR A 95 5.55 -4.11 1.23
CA THR A 95 6.49 -3.75 0.18
C THR A 95 7.91 -4.27 0.45
N PRO A 96 8.62 -4.76 -0.60
CA PRO A 96 10.01 -5.15 -0.49
C PRO A 96 10.96 -3.96 -0.60
N TYR A 97 12.06 -4.03 0.15
CA TYR A 97 13.21 -3.17 -0.06
C TYR A 97 14.46 -3.97 -0.41
N LEU A 98 15.48 -3.29 -0.91
CA LEU A 98 16.81 -3.83 -1.18
C LEU A 98 17.82 -3.14 -0.28
N ARG A 99 18.71 -3.91 0.31
CA ARG A 99 19.87 -3.40 1.05
C ARG A 99 21.09 -3.49 0.17
N GLY A 100 21.70 -2.36 -0.11
CA GLY A 100 22.92 -2.26 -0.92
C GLY A 100 24.04 -1.55 -0.18
N LYS A 101 25.18 -1.40 -0.84
CA LYS A 101 26.36 -0.69 -0.29
C LYS A 101 26.07 0.77 0.08
N ASN A 102 25.14 1.42 -0.62
CA ASN A 102 24.77 2.81 -0.42
C ASN A 102 23.53 2.99 0.47
N GLY A 103 23.11 1.95 1.21
CA GLY A 103 21.95 1.98 2.09
C GLY A 103 20.73 1.21 1.56
N ILE A 104 19.57 1.52 2.12
CA ILE A 104 18.30 0.89 1.79
C ILE A 104 17.60 1.68 0.67
N ARG A 105 17.01 0.96 -0.27
CA ARG A 105 16.16 1.53 -1.33
C ARG A 105 14.93 0.67 -1.58
N ALA A 106 13.83 1.28 -1.98
CA ALA A 106 12.67 0.54 -2.43
C ALA A 106 13.04 -0.39 -3.61
N LYS A 107 12.54 -1.62 -3.58
CA LYS A 107 12.71 -2.56 -4.68
C LYS A 107 11.75 -2.26 -5.83
N GLU A 108 10.57 -1.79 -5.52
CA GLU A 108 9.53 -1.45 -6.47
C GLU A 108 8.76 -0.20 -6.00
N ARG A 109 7.97 0.39 -6.87
CA ARG A 109 7.10 1.50 -6.53
C ARG A 109 5.92 1.00 -5.69
N LEU A 110 5.46 1.83 -4.76
CA LEU A 110 4.28 1.55 -3.97
C LEU A 110 3.03 1.72 -4.84
N VAL A 111 2.31 0.65 -5.08
CA VAL A 111 1.02 0.70 -5.79
C VAL A 111 -0.06 1.13 -4.82
N CYS A 112 -0.64 2.31 -5.03
CA CYS A 112 -1.65 2.89 -4.16
C CYS A 112 -3.03 2.26 -4.38
N ASN A 113 -3.62 2.47 -5.56
CA ASN A 113 -4.93 1.94 -5.91
C ASN A 113 -5.06 1.69 -7.42
N ILE A 114 -6.19 1.11 -7.83
CA ILE A 114 -6.59 0.97 -9.22
C ILE A 114 -7.53 2.13 -9.56
N ILE A 115 -7.33 2.80 -10.69
CA ILE A 115 -8.24 3.83 -11.18
C ILE A 115 -9.38 3.12 -11.94
N ASN A 116 -10.58 3.20 -11.40
CA ASN A 116 -11.79 2.87 -12.14
C ASN A 116 -12.30 4.14 -12.85
N TYR A 117 -12.07 4.25 -14.15
CA TYR A 117 -12.38 5.46 -14.91
C TYR A 117 -13.85 5.88 -14.81
N MET A 118 -14.76 4.91 -14.74
CA MET A 118 -16.21 5.19 -14.68
C MET A 118 -16.66 5.72 -13.32
N GLU A 119 -15.95 5.39 -12.26
CA GLU A 119 -16.28 5.81 -10.90
C GLU A 119 -15.51 7.06 -10.47
N GLU A 120 -14.37 7.35 -11.12
CA GLU A 120 -13.48 8.44 -10.72
C GLU A 120 -13.63 9.70 -11.58
N TYR A 121 -14.28 9.63 -12.76
CA TYR A 121 -14.24 10.72 -13.74
C TYR A 121 -14.82 12.05 -13.24
N ASP A 122 -15.81 12.02 -12.36
CA ASP A 122 -16.52 13.19 -11.82
C ASP A 122 -16.08 13.57 -10.40
N LYS A 123 -15.13 12.83 -9.81
CA LYS A 123 -14.64 13.09 -8.44
C LYS A 123 -13.59 14.19 -8.41
N THR A 124 -13.45 14.80 -7.25
CA THR A 124 -12.31 15.65 -6.88
C THR A 124 -11.23 14.82 -6.21
N PHE A 125 -10.03 15.36 -6.04
CA PHE A 125 -8.95 14.69 -5.29
C PHE A 125 -9.43 14.21 -3.93
N GLN A 126 -10.10 15.08 -3.15
CA GLN A 126 -10.58 14.80 -1.80
C GLN A 126 -11.67 13.73 -1.72
N THR A 127 -12.43 13.54 -2.80
CA THR A 127 -13.49 12.52 -2.89
C THR A 127 -13.09 11.29 -3.69
N SER A 128 -11.84 11.25 -4.18
CA SER A 128 -11.31 10.14 -4.97
C SER A 128 -11.09 8.88 -4.14
N ALA A 129 -11.20 7.71 -4.79
CA ALA A 129 -10.82 6.44 -4.18
C ALA A 129 -9.34 6.41 -3.75
N PHE A 130 -8.47 7.12 -4.48
CA PHE A 130 -7.07 7.27 -4.09
C PHE A 130 -6.94 7.93 -2.71
N TRP A 131 -7.56 9.10 -2.52
CA TRP A 131 -7.45 9.83 -1.25
C TRP A 131 -8.13 9.07 -0.12
N HIS A 132 -9.34 8.57 -0.36
CA HIS A 132 -10.09 7.79 0.62
C HIS A 132 -9.29 6.57 1.12
N LYS A 133 -8.65 5.86 0.18
CA LYS A 133 -7.91 4.62 0.47
C LYS A 133 -6.51 4.85 1.02
N CYS A 134 -5.79 5.86 0.53
CA CYS A 134 -4.34 5.98 0.76
C CYS A 134 -3.90 7.17 1.60
N ASN A 135 -4.82 7.99 2.15
CA ASN A 135 -4.45 9.12 3.00
C ASN A 135 -3.72 8.70 4.28
N THR A 136 -4.02 7.51 4.80
CA THR A 136 -3.29 6.87 5.90
C THR A 136 -3.03 5.42 5.53
N MET A 137 -1.77 4.99 5.60
CA MET A 137 -1.38 3.63 5.25
C MET A 137 -0.58 2.98 6.38
N LEU A 138 -0.84 1.70 6.64
CA LEU A 138 0.07 0.84 7.38
C LEU A 138 1.09 0.27 6.38
N LEU A 139 2.32 0.77 6.41
CA LEU A 139 3.40 0.28 5.58
C LEU A 139 4.19 -0.79 6.34
N MET A 140 4.14 -2.01 5.84
CA MET A 140 4.94 -3.13 6.33
C MET A 140 6.02 -3.46 5.30
N SER A 141 7.28 -3.45 5.71
CA SER A 141 8.39 -3.68 4.79
C SER A 141 9.25 -4.88 5.17
N TYR A 142 9.81 -5.52 4.15
CA TYR A 142 10.70 -6.67 4.28
C TYR A 142 11.88 -6.59 3.32
N GLU A 143 13.04 -7.13 3.72
CA GLU A 143 14.19 -7.21 2.83
C GLU A 143 13.96 -8.30 1.76
N HIS A 144 14.13 -7.93 0.50
CA HIS A 144 14.09 -8.89 -0.61
C HIS A 144 15.42 -9.65 -0.71
N LEU A 145 15.37 -10.93 -0.42
CA LEU A 145 16.50 -11.85 -0.45
C LEU A 145 16.36 -12.79 -1.65
N ALA A 146 17.00 -12.44 -2.79
CA ALA A 146 16.79 -13.14 -4.07
C ALA A 146 17.02 -14.65 -4.01
N ASP A 147 17.95 -15.11 -3.17
CA ASP A 147 18.35 -16.51 -3.04
C ASP A 147 17.61 -17.28 -1.92
N LYS A 148 16.61 -16.63 -1.30
CA LYS A 148 15.84 -17.22 -0.22
C LYS A 148 14.40 -17.49 -0.64
N PRO A 149 13.80 -18.60 -0.17
CA PRO A 149 12.37 -18.82 -0.34
C PRO A 149 11.56 -17.76 0.44
N LYS A 150 10.37 -17.42 -0.05
CA LYS A 150 9.50 -16.42 0.61
C LYS A 150 9.17 -16.73 2.07
N GLY A 151 9.15 -18.01 2.43
CA GLY A 151 8.92 -18.45 3.80
C GLY A 151 10.01 -18.00 4.79
N ASP A 152 11.21 -17.71 4.31
CA ASP A 152 12.31 -17.22 5.16
C ASP A 152 12.30 -15.68 5.34
N TYR A 153 11.47 -14.97 4.57
CA TYR A 153 11.34 -13.52 4.70
C TYR A 153 10.69 -13.17 6.03
N ARG A 154 10.99 -12.00 6.51
CA ARG A 154 10.47 -11.44 7.77
C ARG A 154 10.01 -10.02 7.51
N ILE A 155 8.97 -9.59 8.20
CA ILE A 155 8.67 -8.17 8.28
C ILE A 155 9.69 -7.53 9.21
N ASP A 156 10.39 -6.53 8.70
CA ASP A 156 11.43 -5.82 9.43
C ASP A 156 10.89 -4.55 10.08
N GLU A 157 9.93 -3.88 9.38
CA GLU A 157 9.33 -2.65 9.87
C GLU A 157 7.82 -2.61 9.56
N ALA A 158 7.08 -2.01 10.49
CA ALA A 158 5.66 -1.73 10.35
C ALA A 158 5.39 -0.35 10.93
N VAL A 159 4.93 0.59 10.11
CA VAL A 159 4.72 2.00 10.47
C VAL A 159 3.43 2.52 9.86
N LEU A 160 2.75 3.42 10.58
CA LEU A 160 1.69 4.24 10.00
C LEU A 160 2.32 5.44 9.31
N ILE A 161 1.90 5.67 8.07
CA ILE A 161 2.39 6.76 7.24
C ILE A 161 1.24 7.53 6.62
N SER A 162 1.48 8.81 6.35
CA SER A 162 0.65 9.68 5.52
C SER A 162 1.53 10.51 4.59
N PHE A 163 0.91 11.19 3.64
CA PHE A 163 1.65 12.12 2.79
C PHE A 163 2.06 13.37 3.59
N PRO A 164 3.30 13.88 3.41
CA PRO A 164 3.72 15.14 4.00
C PRO A 164 2.82 16.31 3.53
N GLU A 165 2.48 17.22 4.40
CA GLU A 165 1.61 18.35 4.09
C GLU A 165 2.17 19.22 2.95
N GLU A 166 3.49 19.43 2.94
CA GLU A 166 4.19 20.17 1.90
C GLU A 166 4.14 19.52 0.52
N ASP A 167 3.88 18.21 0.46
CA ASP A 167 3.81 17.46 -0.80
C ASP A 167 2.37 17.30 -1.31
N LEU A 168 1.37 17.57 -0.48
CA LEU A 168 -0.05 17.37 -0.84
C LEU A 168 -0.47 18.15 -2.10
N ALA A 169 -0.02 19.39 -2.25
CA ALA A 169 -0.33 20.19 -3.43
C ALA A 169 0.24 19.59 -4.72
N ILE A 170 1.41 18.94 -4.64
CA ILE A 170 2.02 18.26 -5.79
C ILE A 170 1.26 16.97 -6.09
N ILE A 171 0.90 16.21 -5.06
CA ILE A 171 0.16 14.94 -5.21
C ILE A 171 -1.25 15.21 -5.80
N GLU A 172 -1.94 16.25 -5.34
CA GLU A 172 -3.22 16.68 -5.88
C GLU A 172 -3.09 17.11 -7.35
N HIS A 173 -2.06 17.91 -7.68
CA HIS A 173 -1.79 18.30 -9.06
C HIS A 173 -1.49 17.10 -9.96
N ASP A 174 -0.72 16.13 -9.49
CA ASP A 174 -0.43 14.90 -10.21
C ASP A 174 -1.72 14.10 -10.46
N TRP A 175 -2.57 13.98 -9.43
CA TRP A 175 -3.86 13.31 -9.55
C TRP A 175 -4.77 14.00 -10.59
N GLU A 176 -4.89 15.33 -10.54
CA GLU A 176 -5.67 16.09 -11.51
C GLU A 176 -5.12 15.96 -12.94
N THR A 177 -3.80 15.95 -13.11
CA THR A 177 -3.15 15.72 -14.42
C THR A 177 -3.53 14.36 -15.01
N ILE A 178 -3.58 13.32 -14.18
CA ILE A 178 -4.00 11.97 -14.58
C ILE A 178 -5.49 11.98 -14.94
N MET A 179 -6.34 12.58 -14.09
CA MET A 179 -7.78 12.59 -14.25
C MET A 179 -8.23 13.48 -15.42
N GLU A 180 -7.50 14.53 -15.76
CA GLU A 180 -7.76 15.31 -16.98
C GLU A 180 -7.68 14.43 -18.23
N LYS A 181 -6.65 13.58 -18.35
CA LYS A 181 -6.55 12.64 -19.47
C LYS A 181 -7.68 11.61 -19.48
N VAL A 182 -8.10 11.13 -18.30
CA VAL A 182 -9.24 10.22 -18.17
C VAL A 182 -10.53 10.91 -18.64
N ARG A 183 -10.86 12.11 -18.11
CA ARG A 183 -12.06 12.88 -18.42
C ARG A 183 -12.16 13.29 -19.90
N THR A 184 -11.03 13.49 -20.56
CA THR A 184 -10.97 13.87 -21.98
C THR A 184 -10.85 12.68 -22.94
N GLY A 185 -10.97 11.45 -22.45
CA GLY A 185 -10.87 10.23 -23.27
C GLY A 185 -9.46 9.89 -23.73
N ARG A 186 -8.44 10.51 -23.13
CA ARG A 186 -7.02 10.34 -23.45
C ARG A 186 -6.27 9.42 -22.46
N ALA A 187 -6.99 8.58 -21.72
CA ALA A 187 -6.38 7.67 -20.76
C ALA A 187 -5.32 6.74 -21.38
N HIS A 188 -5.40 6.47 -22.68
CA HIS A 188 -4.41 5.67 -23.41
C HIS A 188 -3.08 6.39 -23.62
N GLU A 189 -3.00 7.69 -23.39
CA GLU A 189 -1.79 8.52 -23.44
C GLU A 189 -1.11 8.64 -22.06
N LEU A 190 -1.68 8.07 -21.00
CA LEU A 190 -1.10 8.12 -19.66
C LEU A 190 0.28 7.45 -19.63
N SER A 191 1.22 8.16 -19.05
CA SER A 191 2.60 7.74 -18.86
C SER A 191 3.07 8.05 -17.45
N GLU A 192 3.97 7.23 -16.92
CA GLU A 192 4.62 7.51 -15.63
C GLU A 192 5.43 8.82 -15.62
N GLY A 193 5.82 9.32 -16.80
CA GLY A 193 6.54 10.58 -16.95
C GLY A 193 5.67 11.83 -16.95
N ASP A 194 4.36 11.71 -16.90
CA ASP A 194 3.43 12.85 -16.92
C ASP A 194 3.40 13.63 -15.60
N THR A 195 3.84 13.02 -14.54
CA THR A 195 3.64 13.48 -13.16
C THR A 195 4.90 13.28 -12.32
N LEU A 196 4.93 13.86 -11.13
CA LEU A 196 6.15 13.92 -10.31
C LEU A 196 6.16 12.89 -9.17
N TYR A 197 5.12 12.84 -8.34
CA TYR A 197 5.03 11.99 -7.15
C TYR A 197 4.05 10.83 -7.32
N LEU A 198 2.89 11.10 -7.89
CA LEU A 198 1.85 10.13 -8.15
C LEU A 198 1.81 9.86 -9.66
N ALA A 199 1.98 8.62 -10.06
CA ALA A 199 1.99 8.30 -11.48
C ALA A 199 1.01 7.20 -11.85
N ALA A 200 0.46 7.32 -13.06
CA ALA A 200 -0.30 6.24 -13.64
C ALA A 200 0.62 5.12 -14.12
N CYS A 201 0.33 3.89 -13.73
CA CYS A 201 1.02 2.71 -14.24
C CYS A 201 0.04 1.66 -14.76
N THR A 202 0.50 0.84 -15.68
CA THR A 202 -0.27 -0.31 -16.13
C THR A 202 -0.30 -1.38 -15.05
N LYS A 203 -1.48 -1.93 -14.75
CA LYS A 203 -1.64 -3.04 -13.83
C LYS A 203 -2.39 -4.18 -14.52
N GLY A 204 -1.80 -5.36 -14.53
CA GLY A 204 -2.37 -6.56 -15.13
C GLY A 204 -1.39 -7.72 -15.07
N ALA A 205 -1.90 -8.95 -15.16
CA ALA A 205 -1.10 -10.15 -15.13
C ALA A 205 -0.20 -10.29 -16.39
N ASN A 206 -0.65 -9.71 -17.51
CA ASN A 206 0.07 -9.70 -18.80
C ASN A 206 -0.36 -8.49 -19.65
N ALA A 207 0.32 -8.26 -20.76
CA ALA A 207 0.07 -7.11 -21.64
C ALA A 207 -1.34 -7.09 -22.26
N SER A 208 -2.02 -8.22 -22.38
CA SER A 208 -3.39 -8.29 -22.93
C SER A 208 -4.46 -7.93 -21.90
N SER A 209 -4.20 -8.13 -20.60
CA SER A 209 -5.14 -7.77 -19.51
C SER A 209 -5.04 -6.32 -19.06
N VAL A 210 -4.10 -5.56 -19.60
CA VAL A 210 -3.83 -4.16 -19.22
C VAL A 210 -4.66 -3.14 -20.00
N ARG A 211 -5.27 -3.54 -21.12
CA ARG A 211 -5.91 -2.65 -22.09
C ARG A 211 -7.44 -2.86 -22.24
N GLN A 212 -8.05 -3.47 -21.26
CA GLN A 212 -9.52 -3.61 -21.23
C GLN A 212 -10.14 -2.49 -20.43
#